data_8c0bb577d9b7d62b19e5fda17bd53077
#
_entry.id   8c0bb577d9b7d62b19e5fda17bd53077
#
_cell.length_a   1.000
_cell.length_b   1.000
_cell.length_c   1.000
_cell.angle_alpha   90.00
_cell.angle_beta   90.00
_cell.angle_gamma   90.00
#
_symmetry.space_group_name_H-M   'P 1'
#
loop_
_entity.id
_entity.type
_entity.pdbx_description
1 polymer ?
#
loop_
_entity_poly.entity_id
_entity_poly.type
_entity_poly.pdbx_seq_one_letter_code
_entity_poly.pdbx_strand_id
1 'polypeptide(L)'
;MERATILGIYDFIGYSLCRYLLDEGVEINGVDTEGNRKDSFTEEKRLEIGRNANFLEISLEEWDAEQAEGILFVTLFESLQGRHNTDGIYEVLLSELENRKLKKLPTVVILPAYFAQEKAELREARVNSLIYSRDSNLLVLYLPTIYGPWQPEECFFQQVMSRSLYENKEIPDIGPREWTHDCLYIDDAVKMIKELAESGLQGQYILSSGEQDRWFKCAEELLGSGAGLLRNKAAAPAIKNSIKVSTVGQNEQISKGLSRQKEQFNRIQDSKD
;
A
#
# COMPACT_ATOMS: atom_id res chain seq x y z
N MET A 1 -4.95 -17.51 8.91
CA MET A 1 -3.48 -17.65 9.10
C MET A 1 -3.14 -17.41 10.56
N GLU A 2 -2.09 -18.09 11.09
CA GLU A 2 -1.65 -17.94 12.48
C GLU A 2 -0.45 -17.00 12.59
N ARG A 3 0.40 -16.98 11.56
CA ARG A 3 1.64 -16.18 11.50
C ARG A 3 1.81 -15.50 10.16
N ALA A 4 2.43 -14.32 10.17
CA ALA A 4 2.83 -13.61 8.96
C ALA A 4 4.13 -12.82 9.16
N THR A 5 4.87 -12.64 8.07
CA THR A 5 6.00 -11.71 8.01
C THR A 5 5.64 -10.57 7.05
N ILE A 6 5.89 -9.32 7.47
CA ILE A 6 5.60 -8.14 6.65
C ILE A 6 6.90 -7.36 6.42
N LEU A 7 7.38 -7.33 5.17
CA LEU A 7 8.48 -6.47 4.74
C LEU A 7 7.92 -5.11 4.34
N GLY A 8 8.47 -4.04 4.91
CA GLY A 8 7.93 -2.69 4.82
C GLY A 8 6.85 -2.43 5.88
N ILE A 9 7.16 -2.83 7.13
CA ILE A 9 6.21 -2.79 8.25
C ILE A 9 5.68 -1.39 8.55
N TYR A 10 6.47 -0.34 8.33
CA TYR A 10 6.07 1.04 8.57
C TYR A 10 5.59 1.77 7.33
N ASP A 11 5.63 1.13 6.15
CA ASP A 11 4.92 1.61 4.98
C ASP A 11 3.42 1.72 5.28
N PHE A 12 2.71 2.62 4.62
CA PHE A 12 1.28 2.84 4.82
C PHE A 12 0.45 1.56 4.73
N ILE A 13 0.70 0.76 3.69
CA ILE A 13 -0.02 -0.51 3.50
C ILE A 13 0.45 -1.55 4.52
N GLY A 14 1.77 -1.68 4.72
CA GLY A 14 2.35 -2.67 5.64
C GLY A 14 1.89 -2.47 7.07
N TYR A 15 1.93 -1.22 7.54
CA TYR A 15 1.46 -0.86 8.87
C TYR A 15 -0.04 -1.14 9.07
N SER A 16 -0.85 -0.75 8.10
CA SER A 16 -2.31 -0.94 8.19
C SER A 16 -2.68 -2.42 8.14
N LEU A 17 -1.97 -3.21 7.32
CA LEU A 17 -2.12 -4.67 7.28
C LEU A 17 -1.70 -5.30 8.61
N CYS A 18 -0.57 -4.87 9.18
CA CYS A 18 -0.11 -5.34 10.49
C CYS A 18 -1.17 -5.11 11.56
N ARG A 19 -1.69 -3.89 11.70
CA ARG A 19 -2.75 -3.60 12.66
C ARG A 19 -3.95 -4.51 12.49
N TYR A 20 -4.44 -4.64 11.26
CA TYR A 20 -5.59 -5.48 10.96
C TYR A 20 -5.34 -6.95 11.36
N LEU A 21 -4.16 -7.50 11.04
CA LEU A 21 -3.80 -8.87 11.38
C LEU A 21 -3.59 -9.08 12.89
N LEU A 22 -3.00 -8.10 13.59
CA LEU A 22 -2.86 -8.14 15.06
C LEU A 22 -4.23 -8.12 15.76
N ASP A 23 -5.19 -7.35 15.27
CA ASP A 23 -6.57 -7.32 15.77
C ASP A 23 -7.28 -8.67 15.57
N GLU A 24 -6.90 -9.44 14.55
CA GLU A 24 -7.35 -10.82 14.30
C GLU A 24 -6.55 -11.88 15.08
N GLY A 25 -5.58 -11.46 15.91
CA GLY A 25 -4.78 -12.34 16.75
C GLY A 25 -3.63 -13.06 16.04
N VAL A 26 -3.23 -12.61 14.86
CA VAL A 26 -2.11 -13.18 14.10
C VAL A 26 -0.76 -12.76 14.72
N GLU A 27 0.20 -13.67 14.81
CA GLU A 27 1.59 -13.37 15.19
C GLU A 27 2.33 -12.73 14.01
N ILE A 28 2.91 -11.54 14.19
CA ILE A 28 3.52 -10.74 13.12
C ILE A 28 5.02 -10.52 13.38
N ASN A 29 5.83 -10.91 12.42
CA ASN A 29 7.20 -10.47 12.28
C ASN A 29 7.23 -9.27 11.33
N GLY A 30 7.41 -8.06 11.87
CA GLY A 30 7.48 -6.83 11.11
C GLY A 30 8.92 -6.48 10.76
N VAL A 31 9.28 -6.47 9.48
CA VAL A 31 10.62 -6.13 9.03
C VAL A 31 10.64 -4.68 8.58
N ASP A 32 11.44 -3.86 9.30
CA ASP A 32 11.69 -2.47 8.92
C ASP A 32 12.67 -2.43 7.74
N THR A 33 12.19 -1.97 6.61
CA THR A 33 12.97 -1.86 5.38
C THR A 33 13.58 -0.48 5.17
N GLU A 34 13.19 0.50 5.96
CA GLU A 34 13.60 1.90 5.80
C GLU A 34 14.77 2.32 6.69
N GLY A 35 15.03 1.57 7.77
CA GLY A 35 16.14 1.81 8.69
C GLY A 35 16.08 3.21 9.33
N ASN A 36 16.95 4.09 8.88
CA ASN A 36 17.09 5.47 9.41
C ASN A 36 16.16 6.49 8.73
N ARG A 37 15.22 6.09 7.89
CA ARG A 37 14.26 7.04 7.36
C ARG A 37 13.29 7.46 8.45
N LYS A 38 13.18 8.75 8.64
CA LYS A 38 12.12 9.34 9.45
C LYS A 38 10.98 9.78 8.51
N ASP A 39 10.10 8.86 8.17
CA ASP A 39 8.73 9.27 7.83
C ASP A 39 8.17 9.99 9.05
N SER A 40 7.43 11.08 8.83
CA SER A 40 6.84 11.89 9.90
C SER A 40 5.94 11.08 10.85
N PHE A 41 5.55 9.87 10.46
CA PHE A 41 4.63 9.00 11.21
C PHE A 41 5.26 7.71 11.73
N THR A 42 6.52 7.42 11.43
CA THR A 42 7.14 6.12 11.76
C THR A 42 7.19 5.87 13.28
N GLU A 43 7.54 6.88 14.06
CA GLU A 43 7.61 6.74 15.51
C GLU A 43 6.24 6.52 16.15
N GLU A 44 5.21 7.23 15.68
CA GLU A 44 3.84 7.05 16.14
C GLU A 44 3.30 5.66 15.77
N LYS A 45 3.56 5.19 14.55
CA LYS A 45 3.23 3.84 14.11
C LYS A 45 3.90 2.79 15.01
N ARG A 46 5.21 2.96 15.28
CA ARG A 46 5.97 2.05 16.16
C ARG A 46 5.41 2.01 17.58
N LEU A 47 5.06 3.16 18.15
CA LEU A 47 4.45 3.23 19.49
C LEU A 47 3.08 2.56 19.57
N GLU A 48 2.30 2.61 18.48
CA GLU A 48 0.96 2.05 18.43
C GLU A 48 0.99 0.51 18.41
N ILE A 49 1.86 -0.11 17.60
CA ILE A 49 1.90 -1.57 17.46
C ILE A 49 2.94 -2.26 18.34
N GLY A 50 4.01 -1.56 18.74
CA GLY A 50 5.16 -2.15 19.43
C GLY A 50 4.87 -2.72 20.83
N ARG A 51 3.69 -2.43 21.41
CA ARG A 51 3.25 -3.00 22.69
C ARG A 51 2.41 -4.26 22.56
N ASN A 52 2.09 -4.67 21.35
CA ASN A 52 1.30 -5.88 21.12
C ASN A 52 2.17 -7.12 21.31
N ALA A 53 1.73 -8.06 22.13
CA ALA A 53 2.49 -9.28 22.44
C ALA A 53 2.68 -10.22 21.22
N ASN A 54 1.85 -10.06 20.19
CA ASN A 54 1.93 -10.81 18.95
C ASN A 54 2.78 -10.11 17.90
N PHE A 55 3.46 -8.99 18.22
CA PHE A 55 4.30 -8.24 17.30
C PHE A 55 5.78 -8.32 17.67
N LEU A 56 6.60 -8.68 16.71
CA LEU A 56 8.06 -8.64 16.81
C LEU A 56 8.62 -7.77 15.66
N GLU A 57 9.31 -6.68 16.04
CA GLU A 57 10.05 -5.85 15.09
C GLU A 57 11.43 -6.47 14.83
N ILE A 58 11.79 -6.56 13.56
CA ILE A 58 13.07 -7.12 13.09
C ILE A 58 13.68 -6.11 12.11
N SER A 59 14.96 -5.79 12.24
CA SER A 59 15.66 -4.99 11.23
C SER A 59 15.92 -5.82 9.96
N LEU A 60 16.03 -5.16 8.81
CA LEU A 60 16.33 -5.87 7.55
C LEU A 60 17.66 -6.62 7.61
N GLU A 61 18.64 -6.11 8.39
CA GLU A 61 19.94 -6.71 8.55
C GLU A 61 19.92 -8.00 9.40
N GLU A 62 18.96 -8.08 10.34
CA GLU A 62 18.76 -9.24 11.23
C GLU A 62 17.78 -10.26 10.65
N TRP A 63 17.03 -9.85 9.63
CA TRP A 63 16.02 -10.72 9.04
C TRP A 63 16.64 -11.87 8.28
N ASP A 64 16.28 -13.09 8.66
CA ASP A 64 16.65 -14.32 7.98
C ASP A 64 15.43 -14.92 7.28
N ALA A 65 15.45 -14.90 5.95
CA ALA A 65 14.40 -15.48 5.12
C ALA A 65 14.16 -16.98 5.36
N GLU A 66 15.16 -17.70 5.90
CA GLU A 66 15.04 -19.14 6.24
C GLU A 66 14.17 -19.39 7.46
N GLN A 67 14.04 -18.39 8.32
CA GLN A 67 13.24 -18.44 9.54
C GLN A 67 11.84 -17.83 9.35
N ALA A 68 11.52 -17.30 8.17
CA ALA A 68 10.19 -16.77 7.89
C ALA A 68 9.16 -17.90 7.90
N GLU A 69 8.08 -17.68 8.64
CA GLU A 69 6.95 -18.61 8.78
C GLU A 69 5.64 -17.96 8.35
N GLY A 70 4.66 -18.78 7.99
CA GLY A 70 3.33 -18.32 7.61
C GLY A 70 3.26 -17.72 6.21
N ILE A 71 2.66 -16.56 6.07
CA ILE A 71 2.55 -15.83 4.79
C ILE A 71 3.52 -14.64 4.81
N LEU A 72 4.31 -14.51 3.73
CA LEU A 72 5.19 -13.37 3.53
C LEU A 72 4.46 -12.29 2.73
N PHE A 73 4.30 -11.10 3.31
CA PHE A 73 3.82 -9.90 2.63
C PHE A 73 4.99 -8.98 2.32
N VAL A 74 5.06 -8.50 1.08
CA VAL A 74 6.11 -7.58 0.62
C VAL A 74 5.41 -6.34 0.09
N THR A 75 5.53 -5.22 0.83
CA THR A 75 4.92 -3.96 0.43
C THR A 75 5.92 -3.13 -0.36
N LEU A 76 5.68 -3.01 -1.65
CA LEU A 76 6.44 -2.17 -2.57
C LEU A 76 5.59 -0.98 -3.07
N PHE A 77 4.45 -0.74 -2.44
CA PHE A 77 3.47 0.24 -2.89
C PHE A 77 4.03 1.67 -2.84
N GLU A 78 4.58 2.09 -1.70
CA GLU A 78 5.15 3.43 -1.52
C GLU A 78 6.48 3.59 -2.26
N SER A 79 7.37 2.63 -2.11
CA SER A 79 8.69 2.63 -2.73
C SER A 79 8.63 2.82 -4.25
N LEU A 80 7.63 2.23 -4.89
CA LEU A 80 7.44 2.28 -6.33
C LEU A 80 6.59 3.46 -6.82
N GLN A 81 6.00 4.25 -5.94
CA GLN A 81 5.33 5.49 -6.35
C GLN A 81 6.32 6.62 -6.73
N GLY A 82 7.61 6.37 -6.59
CA GLY A 82 8.68 7.29 -7.04
C GLY A 82 8.91 8.48 -6.12
N ARG A 83 8.46 8.36 -4.88
CA ARG A 83 8.49 9.44 -3.89
C ARG A 83 9.79 9.48 -3.08
N HIS A 84 10.56 8.39 -3.08
CA HIS A 84 11.81 8.27 -2.34
C HIS A 84 12.88 7.56 -3.16
N ASN A 85 14.16 7.89 -2.91
CA ASN A 85 15.30 7.20 -3.51
C ASN A 85 15.55 5.90 -2.74
N THR A 86 14.87 4.81 -3.14
CA THR A 86 14.85 3.51 -2.46
C THR A 86 15.81 2.49 -3.07
N ASP A 87 16.73 2.95 -3.95
CA ASP A 87 17.52 2.06 -4.81
C ASP A 87 18.25 0.92 -4.04
N GLY A 88 18.76 1.18 -2.83
CA GLY A 88 19.46 0.16 -2.04
C GLY A 88 18.57 -0.89 -1.40
N ILE A 89 17.48 -0.47 -0.76
CA ILE A 89 16.55 -1.36 -0.02
C ILE A 89 15.77 -2.23 -1.00
N TYR A 90 15.32 -1.63 -2.07
CA TYR A 90 14.63 -2.30 -3.15
C TYR A 90 15.46 -3.44 -3.78
N GLU A 91 16.76 -3.19 -4.01
CA GLU A 91 17.69 -4.18 -4.53
C GLU A 91 17.88 -5.36 -3.55
N VAL A 92 18.00 -5.09 -2.25
CA VAL A 92 18.10 -6.13 -1.22
C VAL A 92 16.82 -6.96 -1.18
N LEU A 93 15.64 -6.32 -1.14
CA LEU A 93 14.36 -7.03 -1.15
C LEU A 93 14.18 -7.90 -2.39
N LEU A 94 14.55 -7.39 -3.57
CA LEU A 94 14.46 -8.19 -4.79
C LEU A 94 15.45 -9.36 -4.78
N SER A 95 16.68 -9.15 -4.29
CA SER A 95 17.68 -10.24 -4.19
C SER A 95 17.21 -11.34 -3.23
N GLU A 96 16.60 -10.97 -2.10
CA GLU A 96 16.04 -11.93 -1.15
C GLU A 96 14.85 -12.69 -1.75
N LEU A 97 13.95 -11.98 -2.46
CA LEU A 97 12.81 -12.62 -3.13
C LEU A 97 13.24 -13.56 -4.27
N GLU A 98 14.40 -13.32 -4.90
CA GLU A 98 15.01 -14.23 -5.87
C GLU A 98 15.65 -15.46 -5.19
N ASN A 99 15.86 -15.41 -3.87
CA ASN A 99 16.43 -16.53 -3.12
C ASN A 99 15.50 -17.75 -3.17
N ARG A 100 16.05 -18.91 -3.53
CA ARG A 100 15.32 -20.18 -3.72
C ARG A 100 14.55 -20.65 -2.48
N LYS A 101 14.92 -20.18 -1.28
CA LYS A 101 14.31 -20.60 -0.02
C LYS A 101 12.97 -19.92 0.23
N LEU A 102 12.82 -18.64 -0.15
CA LEU A 102 11.53 -17.94 -0.10
C LEU A 102 10.51 -18.50 -1.10
N LYS A 103 10.95 -19.19 -2.15
CA LYS A 103 10.06 -19.81 -3.14
C LYS A 103 9.10 -20.86 -2.56
N LYS A 104 9.30 -21.32 -1.34
CA LYS A 104 8.41 -22.28 -0.67
C LYS A 104 7.31 -21.64 0.17
N LEU A 105 7.49 -20.39 0.57
CA LEU A 105 6.49 -19.67 1.36
C LEU A 105 5.41 -19.06 0.46
N PRO A 106 4.14 -19.12 0.85
CA PRO A 106 3.11 -18.29 0.23
C PRO A 106 3.53 -16.83 0.34
N THR A 107 3.73 -16.19 -0.79
CA THR A 107 4.23 -14.80 -0.83
C THR A 107 3.23 -13.91 -1.53
N VAL A 108 2.93 -12.77 -0.93
CA VAL A 108 2.05 -11.73 -1.45
C VAL A 108 2.88 -10.48 -1.71
N VAL A 109 2.99 -10.08 -2.97
CA VAL A 109 3.67 -8.84 -3.36
C VAL A 109 2.62 -7.77 -3.66
N ILE A 110 2.75 -6.63 -3.02
CA ILE A 110 1.79 -5.52 -3.11
C ILE A 110 2.43 -4.36 -3.86
N LEU A 111 1.80 -3.96 -4.96
CA LEU A 111 2.31 -3.01 -5.94
C LEU A 111 1.27 -1.94 -6.26
N PRO A 112 1.68 -0.73 -6.69
CA PRO A 112 0.75 0.23 -7.27
C PRO A 112 0.13 -0.27 -8.59
N ALA A 113 -1.14 0.06 -8.84
CA ALA A 113 -1.86 -0.31 -10.08
C ALA A 113 -1.18 0.21 -11.36
N TYR A 114 -0.36 1.24 -11.26
CA TYR A 114 0.48 1.73 -12.36
C TYR A 114 1.26 0.60 -13.05
N PHE A 115 1.75 -0.39 -12.30
CA PHE A 115 2.53 -1.52 -12.82
C PHE A 115 1.69 -2.59 -13.54
N ALA A 116 0.39 -2.54 -13.38
CA ALA A 116 -0.52 -3.40 -14.11
C ALA A 116 -0.70 -2.99 -15.59
N GLN A 117 -0.26 -1.78 -15.96
CA GLN A 117 -0.38 -1.26 -17.33
C GLN A 117 0.56 -1.96 -18.30
N GLU A 118 0.16 -2.05 -19.58
CA GLU A 118 0.99 -2.66 -20.64
C GLU A 118 2.31 -1.91 -20.89
N LYS A 119 2.34 -0.61 -20.63
CA LYS A 119 3.47 0.30 -20.94
C LYS A 119 4.30 0.68 -19.70
N ALA A 120 4.42 -0.21 -18.70
CA ALA A 120 5.27 0.07 -17.54
C ALA A 120 6.76 0.24 -17.94
N GLU A 121 7.43 1.27 -17.38
CA GLU A 121 8.80 1.69 -17.78
C GLU A 121 9.91 0.67 -17.43
N LEU A 122 11.05 0.74 -18.16
CA LEU A 122 12.18 -0.21 -18.07
C LEU A 122 12.89 -0.30 -16.71
N ARG A 123 12.80 0.73 -15.83
CA ARG A 123 13.32 0.63 -14.44
C ARG A 123 12.68 -0.49 -13.64
N GLU A 124 11.55 -0.95 -14.07
CA GLU A 124 10.68 -1.94 -13.45
C GLU A 124 10.87 -3.35 -14.02
N ALA A 125 11.84 -3.54 -14.91
CA ALA A 125 12.14 -4.85 -15.51
C ALA A 125 12.46 -5.92 -14.45
N ARG A 126 13.07 -5.53 -13.31
CA ARG A 126 13.38 -6.44 -12.20
C ARG A 126 12.12 -6.89 -11.45
N VAL A 127 11.19 -5.97 -11.15
CA VAL A 127 9.89 -6.34 -10.56
C VAL A 127 9.16 -7.29 -11.50
N ASN A 128 9.15 -6.96 -12.78
CA ASN A 128 8.54 -7.84 -13.78
C ASN A 128 9.25 -9.21 -13.83
N SER A 129 10.58 -9.27 -13.75
CA SER A 129 11.33 -10.54 -13.71
C SER A 129 10.93 -11.38 -12.49
N LEU A 130 10.81 -10.76 -11.31
CA LEU A 130 10.33 -11.41 -10.10
C LEU A 130 8.92 -11.97 -10.28
N ILE A 131 8.00 -11.14 -10.80
CA ILE A 131 6.58 -11.48 -10.97
C ILE A 131 6.39 -12.62 -11.99
N TYR A 132 7.25 -12.70 -13.01
CA TYR A 132 7.16 -13.72 -14.07
C TYR A 132 8.06 -14.93 -13.84
N SER A 133 8.79 -15.02 -12.71
CA SER A 133 9.52 -16.23 -12.38
C SER A 133 8.55 -17.40 -12.14
N ARG A 134 8.60 -18.43 -13.01
CA ARG A 134 7.58 -19.50 -13.13
C ARG A 134 7.45 -20.44 -11.93
N ASP A 135 8.35 -20.37 -10.95
CA ASP A 135 8.46 -21.36 -9.86
C ASP A 135 7.97 -20.85 -8.50
N SER A 136 7.21 -19.74 -8.44
CA SER A 136 6.88 -19.10 -7.17
C SER A 136 5.41 -19.30 -6.77
N ASN A 137 5.17 -19.64 -5.51
CA ASN A 137 3.89 -19.53 -4.83
C ASN A 137 3.54 -18.04 -4.60
N LEU A 138 3.44 -17.28 -5.69
CA LEU A 138 3.36 -15.84 -5.68
C LEU A 138 1.95 -15.36 -6.01
N LEU A 139 1.41 -14.54 -5.12
CA LEU A 139 0.23 -13.71 -5.36
C LEU A 139 0.69 -12.26 -5.51
N VAL A 140 0.41 -11.64 -6.65
CA VAL A 140 0.72 -10.24 -6.90
C VAL A 140 -0.57 -9.43 -6.88
N LEU A 141 -0.62 -8.42 -6.01
CA LEU A 141 -1.75 -7.54 -5.85
C LEU A 141 -1.40 -6.12 -6.29
N TYR A 142 -2.08 -5.63 -7.30
CA TYR A 142 -1.98 -4.25 -7.77
C TYR A 142 -3.06 -3.42 -7.11
N LEU A 143 -2.67 -2.42 -6.35
CA LEU A 143 -3.59 -1.55 -5.63
C LEU A 143 -3.81 -0.23 -6.38
N PRO A 144 -5.06 0.24 -6.51
CA PRO A 144 -5.35 1.59 -6.98
C PRO A 144 -4.85 2.63 -5.97
N THR A 145 -5.24 3.87 -6.09
CA THR A 145 -5.01 4.85 -5.02
C THR A 145 -5.65 4.35 -3.72
N ILE A 146 -4.87 4.32 -2.65
CA ILE A 146 -5.35 3.97 -1.32
C ILE A 146 -5.43 5.23 -0.46
N TYR A 147 -6.55 5.42 0.25
CA TYR A 147 -6.74 6.55 1.16
C TYR A 147 -7.20 6.07 2.55
N GLY A 148 -6.96 6.88 3.55
CA GLY A 148 -7.31 6.60 4.93
C GLY A 148 -6.26 7.08 5.93
N PRO A 149 -6.44 6.79 7.24
CA PRO A 149 -5.49 7.13 8.29
C PRO A 149 -4.07 6.67 7.94
N TRP A 150 -3.07 7.49 8.22
CA TRP A 150 -1.65 7.25 7.95
C TRP A 150 -1.25 7.32 6.47
N GLN A 151 -2.12 7.84 5.59
CA GLN A 151 -1.73 8.09 4.22
C GLN A 151 -0.53 9.05 4.18
N PRO A 152 0.55 8.74 3.41
CA PRO A 152 1.73 9.58 3.30
C PRO A 152 1.41 11.02 2.84
N GLU A 153 2.18 11.99 3.36
CA GLU A 153 1.96 13.42 3.09
C GLU A 153 2.08 13.78 1.61
N GLU A 154 2.79 12.98 0.83
CA GLU A 154 2.95 13.19 -0.61
C GLU A 154 1.75 12.72 -1.43
N CYS A 155 0.83 11.93 -0.84
CA CYS A 155 -0.37 11.47 -1.53
C CYS A 155 -1.35 12.60 -1.77
N PHE A 156 -2.00 12.58 -2.93
CA PHE A 156 -2.89 13.68 -3.36
C PHE A 156 -3.94 14.05 -2.30
N PHE A 157 -4.69 13.08 -1.79
CA PHE A 157 -5.73 13.38 -0.80
C PHE A 157 -5.17 13.92 0.51
N GLN A 158 -4.01 13.41 0.96
CA GLN A 158 -3.34 13.92 2.15
C GLN A 158 -2.82 15.34 1.94
N GLN A 159 -2.26 15.66 0.76
CA GLN A 159 -1.86 17.03 0.42
C GLN A 159 -3.04 18.01 0.44
N VAL A 160 -4.19 17.62 -0.11
CA VAL A 160 -5.40 18.45 -0.07
C VAL A 160 -5.82 18.73 1.36
N MET A 161 -5.82 17.71 2.23
CA MET A 161 -6.18 17.88 3.65
C MET A 161 -5.19 18.78 4.38
N SER A 162 -3.89 18.56 4.20
CA SER A 162 -2.83 19.36 4.82
C SER A 162 -2.93 20.84 4.41
N ARG A 163 -3.07 21.12 3.11
CA ARG A 163 -3.21 22.48 2.61
C ARG A 163 -4.46 23.19 3.15
N SER A 164 -5.54 22.47 3.34
CA SER A 164 -6.77 23.04 3.89
C SER A 164 -6.62 23.54 5.33
N LEU A 165 -5.72 22.93 6.13
CA LEU A 165 -5.40 23.41 7.48
C LEU A 165 -4.65 24.74 7.48
N TYR A 166 -3.83 24.97 6.45
CA TYR A 166 -3.04 26.22 6.31
C TYR A 166 -3.74 27.28 5.46
N GLU A 167 -5.06 27.14 5.24
CA GLU A 167 -5.88 28.04 4.40
C GLU A 167 -5.38 28.19 2.95
N ASN A 168 -4.49 27.31 2.53
CA ASN A 168 -4.00 27.28 1.16
C ASN A 168 -5.01 26.56 0.27
N LYS A 169 -5.61 27.31 -0.67
CA LYS A 169 -6.63 26.82 -1.60
C LYS A 169 -6.07 26.28 -2.92
N GLU A 170 -4.76 26.27 -3.10
CA GLU A 170 -4.16 25.70 -4.31
C GLU A 170 -4.35 24.19 -4.33
N ILE A 171 -4.86 23.69 -5.46
CA ILE A 171 -5.00 22.25 -5.69
C ILE A 171 -3.61 21.68 -5.94
N PRO A 172 -3.19 20.63 -5.20
CA PRO A 172 -1.90 20.00 -5.45
C PRO A 172 -1.87 19.32 -6.83
N ASP A 173 -0.67 19.18 -7.39
CA ASP A 173 -0.48 18.39 -8.60
C ASP A 173 -0.74 16.90 -8.34
N ILE A 174 -1.38 16.24 -9.29
CA ILE A 174 -1.54 14.78 -9.26
C ILE A 174 -0.18 14.15 -9.57
N GLY A 175 0.29 13.29 -8.68
CA GLY A 175 1.55 12.58 -8.88
C GLY A 175 1.54 11.73 -10.17
N PRO A 176 2.68 11.56 -10.86
CA PRO A 176 2.74 10.89 -12.16
C PRO A 176 2.35 9.40 -12.13
N ARG A 177 2.35 8.80 -10.95
CA ARG A 177 1.97 7.39 -10.72
C ARG A 177 0.69 7.25 -9.89
N GLU A 178 -0.02 8.35 -9.62
CA GLU A 178 -1.32 8.34 -8.98
C GLU A 178 -2.34 7.64 -9.88
N TRP A 179 -3.05 6.66 -9.33
CA TRP A 179 -4.08 5.93 -10.07
C TRP A 179 -5.43 6.60 -9.91
N THR A 180 -5.77 7.54 -10.82
CA THR A 180 -6.98 8.38 -10.72
C THR A 180 -8.26 7.70 -11.24
N HIS A 181 -8.20 6.44 -11.64
CA HIS A 181 -9.36 5.70 -12.18
C HIS A 181 -10.17 4.99 -11.11
N ASP A 182 -9.54 4.71 -9.95
CA ASP A 182 -10.20 4.07 -8.82
C ASP A 182 -9.43 4.39 -7.52
N CYS A 183 -10.12 4.26 -6.39
CA CYS A 183 -9.48 4.30 -5.08
C CYS A 183 -10.18 3.40 -4.08
N LEU A 184 -9.44 2.92 -3.08
CA LEU A 184 -9.96 2.10 -1.99
C LEU A 184 -9.63 2.74 -0.64
N TYR A 185 -10.55 2.57 0.32
CA TYR A 185 -10.25 2.86 1.71
C TYR A 185 -9.30 1.80 2.27
N ILE A 186 -8.37 2.23 3.11
CA ILE A 186 -7.28 1.36 3.59
C ILE A 186 -7.78 0.09 4.27
N ASP A 187 -8.80 0.18 5.14
CA ASP A 187 -9.32 -1.00 5.85
C ASP A 187 -9.98 -2.01 4.87
N ASP A 188 -10.66 -1.54 3.82
CA ASP A 188 -11.22 -2.40 2.78
C ASP A 188 -10.12 -3.10 1.99
N ALA A 189 -9.04 -2.36 1.69
CA ALA A 189 -7.90 -2.92 0.97
C ALA A 189 -7.17 -4.00 1.78
N VAL A 190 -6.85 -3.76 3.06
CA VAL A 190 -6.12 -4.74 3.89
C VAL A 190 -6.95 -5.98 4.18
N LYS A 191 -8.26 -5.82 4.38
CA LYS A 191 -9.19 -6.94 4.52
C LYS A 191 -9.15 -7.83 3.28
N MET A 192 -9.25 -7.24 2.10
CA MET A 192 -9.21 -7.98 0.84
C MET A 192 -7.84 -8.62 0.59
N ILE A 193 -6.74 -7.95 0.91
CA ILE A 193 -5.38 -8.53 0.84
C ILE A 193 -5.31 -9.81 1.69
N LYS A 194 -5.81 -9.77 2.93
CA LYS A 194 -5.87 -10.96 3.82
C LYS A 194 -6.72 -12.07 3.20
N GLU A 195 -7.93 -11.76 2.74
CA GLU A 195 -8.85 -12.75 2.15
C GLU A 195 -8.22 -13.46 0.94
N LEU A 196 -7.57 -12.71 0.06
CA LEU A 196 -6.87 -13.27 -1.10
C LEU A 196 -5.64 -14.09 -0.71
N ALA A 197 -4.87 -13.62 0.28
CA ALA A 197 -3.70 -14.35 0.78
C ALA A 197 -4.08 -15.71 1.39
N GLU A 198 -5.17 -15.76 2.16
CA GLU A 198 -5.67 -16.99 2.79
C GLU A 198 -6.37 -17.94 1.82
N SER A 199 -6.83 -17.45 0.67
CA SER A 199 -7.50 -18.29 -0.33
C SER A 199 -6.57 -19.27 -1.06
N GLY A 200 -5.24 -19.12 -0.91
CA GLY A 200 -4.25 -19.92 -1.63
C GLY A 200 -4.16 -19.59 -3.13
N LEU A 201 -4.76 -18.49 -3.57
CA LEU A 201 -4.69 -18.03 -4.94
C LEU A 201 -3.25 -17.63 -5.32
N GLN A 202 -2.91 -17.88 -6.57
CA GLN A 202 -1.65 -17.48 -7.18
C GLN A 202 -1.93 -16.65 -8.44
N GLY A 203 -0.92 -15.91 -8.87
CA GLY A 203 -1.01 -15.07 -10.07
C GLY A 203 -1.22 -13.59 -9.74
N GLN A 204 -1.76 -12.84 -10.69
CA GLN A 204 -1.78 -11.39 -10.64
C GLN A 204 -3.22 -10.87 -10.61
N TYR A 205 -3.50 -9.98 -9.66
CA TYR A 205 -4.81 -9.39 -9.47
C TYR A 205 -4.69 -7.88 -9.26
N ILE A 206 -5.57 -7.13 -9.90
CA ILE A 206 -5.79 -5.72 -9.57
C ILE A 206 -7.01 -5.59 -8.67
N LEU A 207 -6.85 -4.93 -7.53
CA LEU A 207 -7.96 -4.64 -6.64
C LEU A 207 -8.78 -3.48 -7.19
N SER A 208 -10.08 -3.56 -7.05
CA SER A 208 -11.01 -2.53 -7.52
C SER A 208 -12.15 -2.31 -6.55
N SER A 209 -12.59 -1.09 -6.46
CA SER A 209 -13.81 -0.74 -5.73
C SER A 209 -15.08 -1.27 -6.42
N GLY A 210 -15.02 -1.52 -7.72
CA GLY A 210 -16.19 -1.81 -8.55
C GLY A 210 -17.07 -0.59 -8.84
N GLU A 211 -16.69 0.60 -8.33
CA GLU A 211 -17.43 1.84 -8.52
C GLU A 211 -16.78 2.73 -9.58
N GLN A 212 -17.60 3.23 -10.49
CA GLN A 212 -17.13 4.18 -11.50
C GLN A 212 -16.76 5.52 -10.85
N ASP A 213 -15.63 6.11 -11.31
CA ASP A 213 -15.14 7.45 -10.92
C ASP A 213 -14.96 7.63 -9.39
N ARG A 214 -14.66 6.55 -8.64
CA ARG A 214 -14.56 6.63 -7.18
C ARG A 214 -13.46 7.57 -6.71
N TRP A 215 -12.29 7.59 -7.37
CA TRP A 215 -11.23 8.54 -7.05
C TRP A 215 -11.71 9.99 -7.21
N PHE A 216 -12.43 10.28 -8.30
CA PHE A 216 -12.97 11.60 -8.55
C PHE A 216 -14.01 12.01 -7.51
N LYS A 217 -14.89 11.08 -7.09
CA LYS A 217 -15.85 11.31 -6.00
C LYS A 217 -15.14 11.64 -4.68
N CYS A 218 -14.02 10.99 -4.36
CA CYS A 218 -13.20 11.36 -3.20
C CYS A 218 -12.61 12.77 -3.35
N ALA A 219 -12.13 13.13 -4.54
CA ALA A 219 -11.62 14.47 -4.81
C ALA A 219 -12.74 15.54 -4.71
N GLU A 220 -13.96 15.25 -5.18
CA GLU A 220 -15.13 16.14 -5.04
C GLU A 220 -15.51 16.37 -3.57
N GLU A 221 -15.47 15.32 -2.75
CA GLU A 221 -15.77 15.44 -1.32
C GLU A 221 -14.78 16.38 -0.60
N LEU A 222 -13.52 16.39 -1.02
CA LEU A 222 -12.47 17.22 -0.42
C LEU A 222 -12.41 18.65 -0.97
N LEU A 223 -12.62 18.82 -2.28
CA LEU A 223 -12.38 20.09 -3.01
C LEU A 223 -13.67 20.81 -3.42
N GLY A 224 -14.82 20.15 -3.29
CA GLY A 224 -16.09 20.69 -3.79
C GLY A 224 -16.01 21.00 -5.30
N SER A 225 -16.45 22.21 -5.67
CA SER A 225 -16.46 22.66 -7.08
C SER A 225 -15.05 22.70 -7.73
N GLY A 226 -13.99 22.79 -6.93
CA GLY A 226 -12.60 22.78 -7.41
C GLY A 226 -12.20 21.47 -8.09
N ALA A 227 -12.82 20.36 -7.73
CA ALA A 227 -12.54 19.05 -8.33
C ALA A 227 -12.81 18.98 -9.84
N GLY A 228 -13.68 19.85 -10.36
CA GLY A 228 -13.97 19.90 -11.79
C GLY A 228 -12.73 20.09 -12.68
N LEU A 229 -11.70 20.76 -12.17
CA LEU A 229 -10.43 20.96 -12.86
C LEU A 229 -9.61 19.66 -13.00
N LEU A 230 -9.85 18.68 -12.13
CA LEU A 230 -9.14 17.40 -12.08
C LEU A 230 -9.78 16.32 -12.95
N ARG A 231 -10.96 16.58 -13.49
CA ARG A 231 -11.71 15.58 -14.26
C ARG A 231 -10.93 15.19 -15.52
N ASN A 232 -10.14 14.15 -15.40
CA ASN A 232 -9.42 13.58 -16.52
C ASN A 232 -10.41 12.82 -17.40
N LYS A 233 -10.52 13.25 -18.68
CA LYS A 233 -11.36 12.57 -19.68
C LYS A 233 -10.60 11.43 -20.39
N ALA A 234 -9.36 11.16 -19.98
CA ALA A 234 -8.59 10.06 -20.56
C ALA A 234 -9.25 8.73 -20.21
N ALA A 235 -9.30 7.84 -21.18
CA ALA A 235 -9.73 6.46 -20.93
C ALA A 235 -8.78 5.80 -19.92
N ALA A 236 -9.33 4.87 -19.11
CA ALA A 236 -8.51 4.07 -18.23
C ALA A 236 -7.39 3.38 -19.04
N PRO A 237 -6.15 3.35 -18.52
CA PRO A 237 -5.05 2.71 -19.23
C PRO A 237 -5.34 1.21 -19.41
N ALA A 238 -4.87 0.65 -20.53
CA ALA A 238 -5.00 -0.77 -20.78
C ALA A 238 -4.21 -1.57 -19.75
N ILE A 239 -4.88 -2.49 -19.08
CA ILE A 239 -4.30 -3.43 -18.13
C ILE A 239 -3.84 -4.68 -18.89
N LYS A 240 -2.71 -5.25 -18.48
CA LYS A 240 -2.19 -6.50 -19.05
C LYS A 240 -3.24 -7.61 -18.98
N ASN A 241 -3.49 -8.31 -20.08
CA ASN A 241 -4.53 -9.35 -20.16
C ASN A 241 -4.34 -10.52 -19.17
N SER A 242 -3.14 -10.71 -18.63
CA SER A 242 -2.83 -11.73 -17.63
C SER A 242 -3.33 -11.39 -16.22
N ILE A 243 -3.71 -10.13 -15.97
CA ILE A 243 -4.11 -9.62 -14.66
C ILE A 243 -5.62 -9.72 -14.52
N LYS A 244 -6.07 -10.36 -13.45
CA LYS A 244 -7.49 -10.50 -13.12
C LYS A 244 -7.95 -9.33 -12.25
N VAL A 245 -9.21 -8.94 -12.37
CA VAL A 245 -9.82 -7.93 -11.48
C VAL A 245 -10.44 -8.64 -10.28
N SER A 246 -10.14 -8.15 -9.08
CA SER A 246 -10.77 -8.58 -7.84
C SER A 246 -11.45 -7.38 -7.20
N THR A 247 -12.77 -7.48 -7.03
CA THR A 247 -13.59 -6.35 -6.55
C THR A 247 -13.88 -6.51 -5.07
N VAL A 248 -13.74 -5.42 -4.32
CA VAL A 248 -14.10 -5.35 -2.89
C VAL A 248 -15.60 -5.61 -2.73
N GLY A 249 -15.97 -6.48 -1.79
CA GLY A 249 -17.37 -6.86 -1.59
C GLY A 249 -18.24 -5.73 -1.03
N GLN A 250 -17.65 -4.83 -0.24
CA GLN A 250 -18.32 -3.66 0.32
C GLN A 250 -17.28 -2.55 0.53
N ASN A 251 -17.55 -1.37 0.00
CA ASN A 251 -16.72 -0.20 0.17
C ASN A 251 -17.15 0.62 1.39
N GLU A 252 -16.18 1.16 2.13
CA GLU A 252 -16.45 2.20 3.12
C GLU A 252 -17.03 3.45 2.43
N GLN A 253 -17.92 4.15 3.09
CA GLN A 253 -18.46 5.42 2.60
C GLN A 253 -17.33 6.45 2.48
N ILE A 254 -17.25 7.14 1.34
CA ILE A 254 -16.18 8.10 1.04
C ILE A 254 -16.04 9.15 2.15
N SER A 255 -17.13 9.81 2.52
CA SER A 255 -17.13 10.85 3.55
C SER A 255 -16.63 10.33 4.89
N LYS A 256 -17.00 9.10 5.28
CA LYS A 256 -16.57 8.48 6.52
C LYS A 256 -15.09 8.11 6.51
N GLY A 257 -14.58 7.52 5.41
CA GLY A 257 -13.17 7.20 5.26
C GLY A 257 -12.29 8.45 5.27
N LEU A 258 -12.69 9.52 4.55
CA LEU A 258 -11.99 10.79 4.55
C LEU A 258 -12.04 11.50 5.91
N SER A 259 -13.17 11.43 6.64
CA SER A 259 -13.28 11.97 8.00
C SER A 259 -12.28 11.32 8.94
N ARG A 260 -12.20 9.98 8.95
CA ARG A 260 -11.23 9.24 9.78
C ARG A 260 -9.78 9.60 9.44
N GLN A 261 -9.47 9.77 8.17
CA GLN A 261 -8.14 10.22 7.73
C GLN A 261 -7.81 11.61 8.27
N LYS A 262 -8.75 12.55 8.16
CA LYS A 262 -8.59 13.91 8.67
C LYS A 262 -8.48 13.95 10.19
N GLU A 263 -9.28 13.18 10.90
CA GLU A 263 -9.23 13.09 12.37
C GLU A 263 -7.86 12.59 12.86
N GLN A 264 -7.34 11.52 12.22
CA GLN A 264 -6.03 10.98 12.55
C GLN A 264 -4.92 12.01 12.26
N PHE A 265 -4.96 12.67 11.11
CA PHE A 265 -3.99 13.70 10.73
C PHE A 265 -4.00 14.87 11.74
N ASN A 266 -5.17 15.40 12.10
CA ASN A 266 -5.29 16.47 13.09
C ASN A 266 -4.73 16.05 14.45
N ARG A 267 -5.04 14.84 14.93
CA ARG A 267 -4.51 14.31 16.19
C ARG A 267 -2.98 14.31 16.25
N ILE A 268 -2.32 13.99 15.11
CA ILE A 268 -0.85 14.01 15.06
C ILE A 268 -0.32 15.43 15.06
N GLN A 269 -0.96 16.36 14.35
CA GLN A 269 -0.53 17.76 14.36
C GLN A 269 -0.65 18.36 15.76
N ASP A 270 -1.78 18.14 16.46
CA ASP A 270 -2.00 18.60 17.82
C ASP A 270 -1.00 18.00 18.84
N SER A 271 -0.40 16.84 18.55
CA SER A 271 0.61 16.22 19.42
C SER A 271 2.03 16.77 19.21
N LYS A 272 2.26 17.53 18.14
CA LYS A 272 3.55 18.14 17.81
C LYS A 272 3.69 19.59 18.31
N ASP A 273 2.56 20.25 18.65
CA ASP A 273 2.49 21.58 19.28
C ASP A 273 2.54 21.46 20.82
#